data_a60482058bbc2279f26f0942e39744c3
#
_entry.id   a60482058bbc2279f26f0942e39744c3
#
_cell.length_a   1.000
_cell.length_b   1.000
_cell.length_c   1.000
_cell.angle_alpha   90.00
_cell.angle_beta   90.00
_cell.angle_gamma   90.00
#
_symmetry.space_group_name_H-M   'P 1'
#
loop_
_entity.id
_entity.type
_entity.pdbx_description
1 polymer ?
#
loop_
_entity_poly.entity_id
_entity_poly.type
_entity_poly.pdbx_seq_one_letter_code
_entity_poly.pdbx_strand_id
1 'polypeptide(L)'
;MKTAHDLVAAAKQGISEVDVEQAEAAIQAADLLIDVREADEYHSGHLSGAINIPRGLLEFKFSNDEALNSRDLNIVLYCKNSGRAALSAKSLAEMGYLHVQSITGGIEAWQAANKPVVTPSLPEFD
;
A
#
# COMPACT_ATOMS: atom_id res chain seq x y z
N MET A 1 -24.08 1.76 14.70
CA MET A 1 -22.77 2.44 14.58
C MET A 1 -21.73 1.45 14.07
N LYS A 2 -20.82 1.94 13.25
CA LYS A 2 -19.73 1.11 12.73
C LYS A 2 -18.39 1.58 13.29
N THR A 3 -17.54 0.62 13.62
CA THR A 3 -16.16 0.89 14.04
C THR A 3 -15.24 0.87 12.83
N ALA A 4 -14.00 1.32 13.00
CA ALA A 4 -12.97 1.17 11.97
C ALA A 4 -12.79 -0.28 11.57
N HIS A 5 -12.83 -1.19 12.56
CA HIS A 5 -12.75 -2.63 12.31
C HIS A 5 -13.88 -3.10 11.37
N ASP A 6 -15.11 -2.60 11.57
CA ASP A 6 -16.24 -2.96 10.73
C ASP A 6 -16.04 -2.47 9.29
N LEU A 7 -15.51 -1.26 9.12
CA LEU A 7 -15.22 -0.71 7.79
C LEU A 7 -14.14 -1.50 7.07
N VAL A 8 -13.09 -1.88 7.79
CA VAL A 8 -12.01 -2.70 7.24
C VAL A 8 -12.52 -4.08 6.83
N ALA A 9 -13.30 -4.73 7.69
CA ALA A 9 -13.88 -6.04 7.38
C ALA A 9 -14.75 -5.98 6.13
N ALA A 10 -15.57 -4.94 5.99
CA ALA A 10 -16.40 -4.73 4.80
C ALA A 10 -15.54 -4.49 3.55
N ALA A 11 -14.49 -3.69 3.66
CA ALA A 11 -13.57 -3.43 2.55
C ALA A 11 -12.93 -4.72 2.05
N LYS A 12 -12.48 -5.58 2.97
CA LYS A 12 -11.80 -6.83 2.64
C LYS A 12 -12.66 -7.80 1.85
N GLN A 13 -13.97 -7.69 1.92
CA GLN A 13 -14.88 -8.55 1.16
C GLN A 13 -14.86 -8.25 -0.34
N GLY A 14 -14.49 -7.04 -0.73
CA GLY A 14 -14.54 -6.61 -2.12
C GLY A 14 -13.18 -6.31 -2.76
N ILE A 15 -12.08 -6.51 -2.05
CA ILE A 15 -10.74 -6.23 -2.57
C ILE A 15 -9.95 -7.52 -2.83
N SER A 16 -8.88 -7.42 -3.61
CA SER A 16 -7.92 -8.51 -3.77
C SER A 16 -6.81 -8.35 -2.74
N GLU A 17 -6.47 -9.45 -2.07
CA GLU A 17 -5.37 -9.47 -1.11
C GLU A 17 -4.35 -10.53 -1.53
N VAL A 18 -3.08 -10.26 -1.25
CA VAL A 18 -1.99 -11.24 -1.41
C VAL A 18 -1.33 -11.42 -0.05
N ASP A 19 -0.98 -12.66 0.29
CA ASP A 19 -0.24 -12.90 1.51
C ASP A 19 1.24 -12.57 1.30
N VAL A 20 2.00 -12.57 2.40
CA VAL A 20 3.41 -12.18 2.35
C VAL A 20 4.25 -13.13 1.50
N GLU A 21 3.86 -14.39 1.37
CA GLU A 21 4.58 -15.35 0.54
C GLU A 21 4.43 -15.05 -0.95
N GLN A 22 3.29 -14.49 -1.34
CA GLN A 22 3.00 -14.12 -2.72
C GLN A 22 3.37 -12.67 -3.04
N ALA A 23 3.67 -11.89 -2.01
CA ALA A 23 3.87 -10.44 -2.14
C ALA A 23 5.05 -10.09 -3.05
N GLU A 24 6.16 -10.82 -2.97
CA GLU A 24 7.33 -10.52 -3.82
C GLU A 24 7.00 -10.62 -5.30
N ALA A 25 6.31 -11.68 -5.71
CA ALA A 25 5.90 -11.85 -7.10
C ALA A 25 4.91 -10.75 -7.52
N ALA A 26 3.97 -10.40 -6.65
CA ALA A 26 3.01 -9.34 -6.93
C ALA A 26 3.71 -7.99 -7.09
N ILE A 27 4.70 -7.69 -6.25
CA ILE A 27 5.47 -6.45 -6.31
C ILE A 27 6.28 -6.39 -7.61
N GLN A 28 6.90 -7.50 -8.02
CA GLN A 28 7.67 -7.54 -9.26
C GLN A 28 6.79 -7.30 -10.49
N ALA A 29 5.54 -7.73 -10.45
CA ALA A 29 4.59 -7.54 -11.54
C ALA A 29 3.88 -6.18 -11.47
N ALA A 30 4.04 -5.43 -10.40
CA ALA A 30 3.33 -4.17 -10.19
C ALA A 30 4.02 -3.01 -10.90
N ASP A 31 3.21 -2.06 -11.35
CA ASP A 31 3.70 -0.77 -11.83
C ASP A 31 3.99 0.16 -10.64
N LEU A 32 3.22 0.02 -9.56
CA LEU A 32 3.34 0.84 -8.37
C LEU A 32 3.27 -0.01 -7.12
N LEU A 33 4.20 0.23 -6.18
CA LEU A 33 4.15 -0.29 -4.83
C LEU A 33 3.99 0.91 -3.90
N ILE A 34 2.90 0.95 -3.15
CA ILE A 34 2.53 2.13 -2.37
C ILE A 34 2.42 1.79 -0.89
N ASP A 35 3.17 2.53 -0.08
CA ASP A 35 3.07 2.50 1.37
C ASP A 35 2.07 3.59 1.78
N VAL A 36 0.93 3.18 2.32
CA VAL A 36 -0.14 4.13 2.70
C VAL A 36 -0.07 4.55 4.17
N ARG A 37 1.04 4.23 4.83
CA ARG A 37 1.29 4.69 6.20
C ARG A 37 1.68 6.17 6.19
N GLU A 38 1.80 6.76 7.38
CA GLU A 38 2.27 8.13 7.51
C GLU A 38 3.76 8.24 7.18
N ALA A 39 4.21 9.46 6.85
CA ALA A 39 5.58 9.69 6.39
C ALA A 39 6.63 9.25 7.41
N ASP A 40 6.41 9.46 8.70
CA ASP A 40 7.35 9.06 9.74
C ASP A 40 7.48 7.53 9.84
N GLU A 41 6.38 6.81 9.65
CA GLU A 41 6.43 5.34 9.58
C GLU A 41 7.27 4.87 8.39
N TYR A 42 7.03 5.47 7.22
CA TYR A 42 7.78 5.17 6.01
C TYR A 42 9.29 5.42 6.19
N HIS A 43 9.64 6.54 6.79
CA HIS A 43 11.04 6.89 7.02
C HIS A 43 11.74 5.95 8.00
N SER A 44 11.01 5.32 8.90
CA SER A 44 11.61 4.37 9.84
C SER A 44 11.88 2.99 9.22
N GLY A 45 11.34 2.73 8.04
CA GLY A 45 11.57 1.48 7.30
C GLY A 45 10.41 1.19 6.38
N HIS A 46 10.72 0.79 5.14
CA HIS A 46 9.69 0.49 4.15
C HIS A 46 10.20 -0.59 3.18
N LEU A 47 9.31 -1.16 2.38
CA LEU A 47 9.67 -2.11 1.35
C LEU A 47 10.42 -1.39 0.23
N SER A 48 11.48 -2.02 -0.29
CA SER A 48 12.27 -1.45 -1.37
C SER A 48 11.41 -1.16 -2.59
N GLY A 49 11.54 0.05 -3.13
CA GLY A 49 10.77 0.49 -4.29
C GLY A 49 9.41 1.10 -3.96
N ALA A 50 9.01 1.09 -2.71
CA ALA A 50 7.73 1.68 -2.32
C ALA A 50 7.77 3.21 -2.36
N ILE A 51 6.71 3.80 -2.87
CA ILE A 51 6.47 5.23 -2.73
C ILE A 51 5.47 5.45 -1.61
N ASN A 52 5.64 6.53 -0.88
CA ASN A 52 4.78 6.84 0.26
C ASN A 52 3.67 7.80 -0.17
N ILE A 53 2.45 7.31 -0.08
CA ILE A 53 1.26 8.15 -0.26
C ILE A 53 0.36 7.85 0.94
N PRO A 54 0.39 8.68 1.98
CA PRO A 54 -0.43 8.44 3.17
C PRO A 54 -1.91 8.29 2.83
N ARG A 55 -2.58 7.42 3.57
CA ARG A 55 -3.99 7.08 3.32
C ARG A 55 -4.87 8.32 3.14
N GLY A 56 -4.64 9.37 3.94
CA GLY A 56 -5.45 10.59 3.88
C GLY A 56 -5.26 11.41 2.61
N LEU A 57 -4.19 11.17 1.85
CA LEU A 57 -3.87 11.91 0.63
C LEU A 57 -4.07 11.09 -0.65
N LEU A 58 -4.39 9.80 -0.50
CA LEU A 58 -4.35 8.85 -1.61
C LEU A 58 -5.24 9.24 -2.77
N GLU A 59 -6.51 9.50 -2.50
CA GLU A 59 -7.49 9.81 -3.56
C GLU A 59 -7.12 11.09 -4.30
N PHE A 60 -6.66 12.09 -3.55
CA PHE A 60 -6.26 13.37 -4.13
C PHE A 60 -5.04 13.22 -5.02
N LYS A 61 -4.04 12.45 -4.54
CA LYS A 61 -2.82 12.22 -5.29
C LYS A 61 -3.11 11.47 -6.60
N PHE A 62 -3.93 10.42 -6.53
CA PHE A 62 -4.29 9.63 -7.72
C PHE A 62 -5.12 10.44 -8.72
N SER A 63 -5.95 11.35 -8.24
CA SER A 63 -6.74 12.23 -9.12
C SER A 63 -5.90 13.30 -9.81
N ASN A 64 -4.88 13.80 -9.13
CA ASN A 64 -4.17 15.01 -9.58
C ASN A 64 -2.84 14.75 -10.27
N ASP A 65 -2.33 13.51 -10.21
CA ASP A 65 -1.03 13.15 -10.79
C ASP A 65 -1.27 12.30 -12.04
N GLU A 66 -0.86 12.82 -13.20
CA GLU A 66 -1.02 12.11 -14.48
C GLU A 66 -0.31 10.76 -14.50
N ALA A 67 0.80 10.63 -13.76
CA ALA A 67 1.53 9.37 -13.66
C ALA A 67 0.74 8.27 -12.97
N LEU A 68 -0.32 8.63 -12.23
CA LEU A 68 -1.12 7.70 -11.44
C LEU A 68 -2.54 7.50 -11.99
N ASN A 69 -2.90 8.16 -13.08
CA ASN A 69 -4.30 8.21 -13.49
C ASN A 69 -4.74 7.09 -14.43
N SER A 70 -3.84 6.28 -14.96
CA SER A 70 -4.22 5.16 -15.81
C SER A 70 -4.88 4.05 -14.98
N ARG A 71 -6.11 3.70 -15.34
CA ARG A 71 -6.89 2.70 -14.62
C ARG A 71 -6.39 1.27 -14.79
N ASP A 72 -5.47 1.05 -15.75
CA ASP A 72 -4.88 -0.26 -16.01
C ASP A 72 -3.60 -0.52 -15.21
N LEU A 73 -3.13 0.43 -14.43
CA LEU A 73 -1.93 0.24 -13.62
C LEU A 73 -2.09 -0.93 -12.65
N ASN A 74 -1.06 -1.75 -12.54
CA ASN A 74 -0.98 -2.80 -11.52
C ASN A 74 -0.44 -2.19 -10.23
N ILE A 75 -1.25 -2.18 -9.19
CA ILE A 75 -0.96 -1.48 -7.94
C ILE A 75 -0.94 -2.47 -6.78
N VAL A 76 0.13 -2.43 -5.98
CA VAL A 76 0.21 -3.16 -4.73
C VAL A 76 0.30 -2.14 -3.60
N LEU A 77 -0.56 -2.29 -2.60
CA LEU A 77 -0.62 -1.41 -1.43
C LEU A 77 -0.26 -2.18 -0.17
N TYR A 78 0.36 -1.50 0.78
CA TYR A 78 0.53 -2.06 2.11
C TYR A 78 0.50 -0.95 3.17
N CYS A 79 0.26 -1.37 4.41
CA CYS A 79 0.37 -0.49 5.57
C CYS A 79 1.08 -1.25 6.69
N LYS A 80 0.78 -0.93 7.95
CA LYS A 80 1.43 -1.61 9.08
C LYS A 80 0.95 -3.06 9.20
N ASN A 81 -0.36 -3.27 9.19
CA ASN A 81 -0.96 -4.61 9.26
C ASN A 81 -1.86 -4.91 8.06
N SER A 82 -3.02 -4.30 7.91
CA SER A 82 -3.81 -4.45 6.69
C SER A 82 -4.96 -3.43 6.59
N GLY A 83 -5.30 -2.75 7.67
CA GLY A 83 -6.50 -1.92 7.72
C GLY A 83 -6.49 -0.74 6.77
N ARG A 84 -5.46 0.10 6.86
CA ARG A 84 -5.36 1.30 6.00
C ARG A 84 -5.23 0.91 4.53
N ALA A 85 -4.48 -0.17 4.24
CA ALA A 85 -4.32 -0.64 2.87
C ALA A 85 -5.64 -1.20 2.31
N ALA A 86 -6.42 -1.91 3.13
CA ALA A 86 -7.72 -2.42 2.71
C ALA A 86 -8.68 -1.28 2.35
N LEU A 87 -8.75 -0.25 3.19
CA LEU A 87 -9.57 0.92 2.92
C LEU A 87 -9.10 1.66 1.66
N SER A 88 -7.79 1.75 1.47
CA SER A 88 -7.19 2.36 0.28
C SER A 88 -7.53 1.59 -0.98
N ALA A 89 -7.42 0.26 -0.96
CA ALA A 89 -7.77 -0.58 -2.10
C ALA A 89 -9.23 -0.43 -2.48
N LYS A 90 -10.12 -0.36 -1.49
CA LYS A 90 -11.54 -0.12 -1.74
C LYS A 90 -11.76 1.22 -2.42
N SER A 91 -11.13 2.29 -1.92
CA SER A 91 -11.25 3.62 -2.52
C SER A 91 -10.76 3.65 -3.96
N LEU A 92 -9.61 3.05 -4.25
CA LEU A 92 -9.10 3.01 -5.62
C LEU A 92 -10.01 2.21 -6.54
N ALA A 93 -10.60 1.11 -6.06
CA ALA A 93 -11.57 0.36 -6.84
C ALA A 93 -12.80 1.21 -7.18
N GLU A 94 -13.29 2.00 -6.23
CA GLU A 94 -14.40 2.93 -6.47
C GLU A 94 -14.03 4.01 -7.48
N MET A 95 -12.75 4.40 -7.55
CA MET A 95 -12.25 5.35 -8.54
C MET A 95 -12.03 4.71 -9.92
N GLY A 96 -12.26 3.41 -10.07
CA GLY A 96 -12.19 2.70 -11.33
C GLY A 96 -10.87 1.99 -11.61
N TYR A 97 -9.94 1.94 -10.65
CA TYR A 97 -8.69 1.18 -10.84
C TYR A 97 -8.99 -0.32 -10.85
N LEU A 98 -8.48 -1.02 -11.85
CA LEU A 98 -8.87 -2.40 -12.15
C LEU A 98 -7.98 -3.44 -11.47
N HIS A 99 -6.72 -3.09 -11.16
CA HIS A 99 -5.71 -4.06 -10.71
C HIS A 99 -5.05 -3.59 -9.43
N VAL A 100 -5.77 -3.70 -8.31
CA VAL A 100 -5.29 -3.26 -7.00
C VAL A 100 -5.26 -4.45 -6.06
N GLN A 101 -4.12 -4.67 -5.42
CA GLN A 101 -3.93 -5.71 -4.41
C GLN A 101 -3.37 -5.12 -3.13
N SER A 102 -3.81 -5.64 -2.00
CA SER A 102 -3.32 -5.26 -0.68
C SER A 102 -2.55 -6.43 -0.06
N ILE A 103 -1.41 -6.15 0.56
CA ILE A 103 -0.62 -7.19 1.24
C ILE A 103 -1.26 -7.47 2.60
N THR A 104 -1.74 -8.68 2.79
CA THR A 104 -2.33 -9.14 4.05
C THR A 104 -1.26 -9.12 5.14
N GLY A 105 -1.56 -8.49 6.26
CA GLY A 105 -0.63 -8.37 7.38
C GLY A 105 0.41 -7.26 7.23
N GLY A 106 0.49 -6.62 6.08
CA GLY A 106 1.34 -5.44 5.85
C GLY A 106 2.82 -5.67 6.13
N ILE A 107 3.49 -4.58 6.51
CA ILE A 107 4.93 -4.64 6.79
C ILE A 107 5.24 -5.50 8.02
N GLU A 108 4.30 -5.63 8.97
CA GLU A 108 4.50 -6.52 10.12
C GLU A 108 4.66 -7.98 9.67
N ALA A 109 3.79 -8.46 8.79
CA ALA A 109 3.89 -9.82 8.26
C ALA A 109 5.15 -10.00 7.39
N TRP A 110 5.50 -8.99 6.62
CA TRP A 110 6.70 -8.97 5.80
C TRP A 110 7.96 -9.16 6.66
N GLN A 111 8.07 -8.38 7.74
CA GLN A 111 9.21 -8.48 8.65
C GLN A 111 9.20 -9.79 9.46
N ALA A 112 8.01 -10.27 9.85
CA ALA A 112 7.88 -11.56 10.54
C ALA A 112 8.34 -12.74 9.67
N ALA A 113 8.26 -12.59 8.35
CA ALA A 113 8.76 -13.58 7.39
C ALA A 113 10.25 -13.38 7.08
N ASN A 114 10.95 -12.54 7.83
CA ASN A 114 12.37 -12.21 7.68
C ASN A 114 12.72 -11.58 6.32
N LYS A 115 11.77 -10.86 5.75
CA LYS A 115 12.01 -10.14 4.49
C LYS A 115 12.56 -8.74 4.79
N PRO A 116 13.42 -8.21 3.91
CA PRO A 116 14.15 -6.98 4.21
C PRO A 116 13.29 -5.73 4.07
N VAL A 117 13.63 -4.73 4.88
CA VAL A 117 13.13 -3.36 4.73
C VAL A 117 14.32 -2.43 4.53
N VAL A 118 14.06 -1.29 3.93
CA VAL A 118 15.07 -0.26 3.70
C VAL A 118 14.65 1.03 4.38
N THR A 119 15.62 1.89 4.67
CA THR A 119 15.36 3.23 5.17
C THR A 119 15.88 4.24 4.14
N PRO A 120 15.26 5.42 4.04
CA PRO A 120 15.78 6.44 3.13
C PRO A 120 17.20 6.84 3.52
N SER A 121 18.06 6.98 2.52
CA SER A 121 19.41 7.49 2.74
C SER A 121 19.34 9.00 2.91
N LEU A 122 19.98 9.51 3.98
CA LEU A 122 20.14 10.94 4.13
C LEU A 122 21.42 11.37 3.40
N PRO A 123 21.41 12.53 2.72
CA PRO A 123 22.63 13.01 2.09
C PRO A 123 23.69 13.30 3.16
N GLU A 124 24.93 12.92 2.85
CA GLU A 124 26.06 13.26 3.70
C GLU A 124 26.54 14.67 3.36
N PHE A 125 26.67 15.49 4.37
CA PHE A 125 27.22 16.84 4.23
C PHE A 125 28.56 16.90 4.96
N ASP A 126 29.58 17.18 4.23
CA ASP A 126 30.92 17.38 4.80
C ASP A 126 31.13 18.86 5.15
#